data_186f502d442bcc167ea59906e9f76ade
#
_entry.id   186f502d442bcc167ea59906e9f76ade
#
_cell.length_a   1.000
_cell.length_b   1.000
_cell.length_c   1.000
_cell.angle_alpha   90.00
_cell.angle_beta   90.00
_cell.angle_gamma   90.00
#
_symmetry.space_group_name_H-M   'P 1'
#
loop_
_entity.id
_entity.type
_entity.pdbx_description
1 polymer ?
#
loop_
_entity_poly.entity_id
_entity_poly.type
_entity_poly.pdbx_seq_one_letter_code
_entity_poly.pdbx_strand_id
1 'polypeptide(L)'
;TNVDHCFQKAGFDKQRLFYTQGDYGLFQCSDPCTQETYDNEAIIEEMIQKQKDMKIPTELIPVCPHCGKPLTMNLRCDDTFVEDEGWYLAKERYTEFLRTRGNKKILFLELGV
;
A
#
# COMPACT_ATOMS: atom_id res chain seq x y z
N THR A 1 5.67 -7.90 -3.77
CA THR A 1 6.64 -6.81 -4.02
C THR A 1 6.81 -5.95 -2.79
N ASN A 2 7.87 -5.13 -2.77
CA ASN A 2 8.08 -4.11 -1.76
C ASN A 2 7.08 -2.95 -1.90
N VAL A 3 7.02 -2.09 -0.90
CA VAL A 3 6.09 -0.97 -0.77
C VAL A 3 6.50 0.29 -1.56
N ASP A 4 7.67 0.29 -2.19
CA ASP A 4 8.37 1.45 -2.77
C ASP A 4 8.00 1.80 -4.22
N HIS A 5 7.06 1.08 -4.81
CA HIS A 5 6.62 1.24 -6.19
C HIS A 5 7.69 1.02 -7.28
N CYS A 6 8.83 0.41 -6.95
CA CYS A 6 9.90 0.18 -7.94
C CYS A 6 9.44 -0.63 -9.15
N PHE A 7 8.61 -1.65 -8.95
CA PHE A 7 8.07 -2.45 -10.06
C PHE A 7 7.09 -1.65 -10.93
N GLN A 8 6.23 -0.82 -10.32
CA GLN A 8 5.30 0.05 -11.05
C GLN A 8 6.06 1.07 -11.88
N LYS A 9 7.07 1.74 -11.27
CA LYS A 9 7.94 2.70 -11.95
C LYS A 9 8.74 2.07 -13.10
N ALA A 10 9.08 0.78 -12.98
CA ALA A 10 9.72 0.00 -14.05
C ALA A 10 8.73 -0.46 -15.14
N GLY A 11 7.45 -0.12 -15.06
CA GLY A 11 6.45 -0.42 -16.08
C GLY A 11 5.82 -1.81 -15.97
N PHE A 12 5.95 -2.50 -14.84
CA PHE A 12 5.25 -3.76 -14.64
C PHE A 12 3.74 -3.53 -14.53
N ASP A 13 2.97 -4.40 -15.17
CA ASP A 13 1.51 -4.39 -15.09
C ASP A 13 1.04 -4.63 -13.65
N LYS A 14 0.24 -3.72 -13.11
CA LYS A 14 -0.32 -3.79 -11.76
C LYS A 14 -1.06 -5.11 -11.50
N GLN A 15 -1.71 -5.68 -12.51
CA GLN A 15 -2.41 -6.96 -12.38
C GLN A 15 -1.46 -8.15 -12.13
N ARG A 16 -0.18 -7.98 -12.37
CA ARG A 16 0.86 -8.99 -12.13
C ARG A 16 1.62 -8.76 -10.82
N LEU A 17 1.23 -7.78 -10.04
CA LEU A 17 1.86 -7.42 -8.79
C LEU A 17 0.96 -7.77 -7.59
N PHE A 18 1.60 -8.17 -6.49
CA PHE A 18 0.94 -8.38 -5.21
C PHE A 18 1.75 -7.71 -4.09
N TYR A 19 1.12 -6.76 -3.42
CA TYR A 19 1.72 -5.95 -2.34
C TYR A 19 1.43 -6.57 -0.99
N THR A 20 2.13 -7.63 -0.64
CA THR A 20 1.87 -8.39 0.60
C THR A 20 2.11 -7.56 1.86
N GLN A 21 3.02 -6.59 1.79
CA GLN A 21 3.47 -5.76 2.92
C GLN A 21 2.80 -4.38 2.96
N GLY A 22 1.87 -4.11 2.03
CA GLY A 22 1.21 -2.83 1.91
C GLY A 22 1.80 -1.94 0.83
N ASP A 23 1.51 -0.65 0.90
CA ASP A 23 1.80 0.32 -0.16
C ASP A 23 2.03 1.71 0.44
N TYR A 24 3.19 2.36 0.13
CA TYR A 24 3.45 3.74 0.53
C TYR A 24 2.52 4.76 -0.12
N GLY A 25 1.88 4.41 -1.23
CA GLY A 25 0.88 5.25 -1.90
C GLY A 25 -0.48 5.26 -1.22
N LEU A 26 -0.68 4.50 -0.13
CA LEU A 26 -1.96 4.37 0.55
C LEU A 26 -1.86 4.76 2.02
N PHE A 27 -2.90 5.46 2.50
CA PHE A 27 -3.20 5.61 3.93
C PHE A 27 -4.26 4.62 4.38
N GLN A 28 -4.23 4.29 5.68
CA GLN A 28 -5.27 3.57 6.41
C GLN A 28 -5.57 4.28 7.73
N CYS A 29 -6.68 3.96 8.37
CA CYS A 29 -6.95 4.42 9.74
C CYS A 29 -5.91 3.82 10.71
N SER A 30 -5.31 4.64 11.58
CA SER A 30 -4.33 4.18 12.57
C SER A 30 -4.91 3.20 13.61
N ASP A 31 -6.22 3.23 13.80
CA ASP A 31 -6.99 2.27 14.59
C ASP A 31 -8.15 1.81 13.68
N PRO A 32 -7.96 0.70 12.94
CA PRO A 32 -8.80 0.37 11.80
C PRO A 32 -10.29 0.28 12.14
N CYS A 33 -11.05 1.28 11.73
CA CYS A 33 -12.50 1.32 11.88
C CYS A 33 -13.25 0.82 10.65
N THR A 34 -12.54 0.70 9.51
CA THR A 34 -13.01 0.14 8.24
C THR A 34 -11.89 -0.67 7.58
N GLN A 35 -12.21 -1.47 6.57
CA GLN A 35 -11.24 -2.17 5.72
C GLN A 35 -10.93 -1.37 4.44
N GLU A 36 -10.88 -0.05 4.56
CA GLU A 36 -10.62 0.86 3.45
C GLU A 36 -9.23 1.49 3.54
N THR A 37 -8.63 1.67 2.38
CA THR A 37 -7.41 2.45 2.19
C THR A 37 -7.70 3.68 1.34
N TYR A 38 -6.84 4.69 1.43
CA TYR A 38 -7.01 5.98 0.77
C TYR A 38 -5.75 6.34 0.01
N ASP A 39 -5.89 6.70 -1.27
CA ASP A 39 -4.78 7.24 -2.05
C ASP A 39 -4.22 8.50 -1.37
N ASN A 40 -2.90 8.60 -1.32
CA ASN A 40 -2.24 9.69 -0.59
C ASN A 40 -1.41 10.63 -1.48
N GLU A 41 -1.33 10.40 -2.79
CA GLU A 41 -0.46 11.15 -3.68
C GLU A 41 -0.70 12.66 -3.59
N ALA A 42 -1.95 13.09 -3.76
CA ALA A 42 -2.31 14.51 -3.78
C ALA A 42 -2.00 15.22 -2.46
N ILE A 43 -2.32 14.59 -1.32
CA ILE A 43 -2.06 15.21 0.00
C ILE A 43 -0.56 15.22 0.31
N ILE A 44 0.20 14.23 -0.10
CA ILE A 44 1.66 14.20 0.07
C ILE A 44 2.32 15.29 -0.79
N GLU A 45 1.88 15.49 -2.03
CA GLU A 45 2.37 16.59 -2.86
C GLU A 45 2.10 17.96 -2.22
N GLU A 46 0.91 18.15 -1.66
CA GLU A 46 0.57 19.39 -0.94
C GLU A 46 1.44 19.58 0.32
N MET A 47 1.68 18.51 1.08
CA MET A 47 2.60 18.54 2.23
C MET A 47 4.01 18.95 1.83
N ILE A 48 4.54 18.40 0.70
CA ILE A 48 5.87 18.74 0.20
C ILE A 48 5.96 20.23 -0.16
N GLN A 49 4.93 20.77 -0.81
CA GLN A 49 4.89 22.18 -1.22
C GLN A 49 4.79 23.15 -0.04
N LYS A 50 4.08 22.76 1.02
CA LYS A 50 3.78 23.63 2.18
C LYS A 50 4.68 23.38 3.38
N GLN A 51 5.54 22.38 3.35
CA GLN A 51 6.45 22.12 4.48
C GLN A 51 7.43 23.29 4.68
N LYS A 52 7.68 23.62 5.94
CA LYS A 52 8.66 24.60 6.36
C LYS A 52 9.40 24.06 7.58
N ASP A 53 10.73 24.22 7.58
CA ASP A 53 11.59 23.74 8.67
C ASP A 53 11.34 22.27 9.04
N MET A 54 11.18 21.40 8.05
CA MET A 54 10.85 19.97 8.17
C MET A 54 9.53 19.68 8.89
N LYS A 55 8.60 20.62 8.87
CA LYS A 55 7.25 20.46 9.44
C LYS A 55 6.19 20.76 8.40
N ILE A 56 5.12 20.01 8.42
CA ILE A 56 3.91 20.28 7.64
C ILE A 56 2.92 21.11 8.45
N PRO A 57 2.06 21.91 7.80
CA PRO A 57 0.94 22.57 8.47
C PRO A 57 0.00 21.56 9.15
N THR A 58 -0.51 21.91 10.33
CA THR A 58 -1.36 20.99 11.12
C THR A 58 -2.63 20.58 10.38
N GLU A 59 -3.18 21.46 9.56
CA GLU A 59 -4.37 21.22 8.73
C GLU A 59 -4.15 20.17 7.62
N LEU A 60 -2.90 19.84 7.32
CA LEU A 60 -2.55 18.77 6.35
C LEU A 60 -2.31 17.41 7.01
N ILE A 61 -2.40 17.32 8.34
CA ILE A 61 -2.32 16.01 9.01
C ILE A 61 -3.58 15.22 8.64
N PRO A 62 -3.45 14.08 7.91
CA PRO A 62 -4.61 13.37 7.41
C PRO A 62 -5.35 12.66 8.54
N VAL A 63 -6.68 12.74 8.51
CA VAL A 63 -7.56 12.09 9.47
C VAL A 63 -8.55 11.16 8.78
N CYS A 64 -8.90 10.08 9.46
CA CYS A 64 -9.86 9.11 8.96
C CYS A 64 -11.24 9.75 8.76
N PRO A 65 -11.85 9.66 7.58
CA PRO A 65 -13.15 10.27 7.31
C PRO A 65 -14.30 9.64 8.09
N HIS A 66 -14.12 8.43 8.62
CA HIS A 66 -15.13 7.70 9.38
C HIS A 66 -15.09 8.00 10.88
N CYS A 67 -13.91 8.04 11.49
CA CYS A 67 -13.79 8.15 12.93
C CYS A 67 -12.98 9.36 13.43
N GLY A 68 -12.37 10.13 12.51
CA GLY A 68 -11.57 11.32 12.85
C GLY A 68 -10.20 11.02 13.47
N LYS A 69 -9.82 9.75 13.68
CA LYS A 69 -8.48 9.39 14.16
C LYS A 69 -7.43 9.64 13.06
N PRO A 70 -6.16 9.84 13.42
CA PRO A 70 -5.10 10.01 12.41
C PRO A 70 -5.08 8.87 11.39
N LEU A 71 -4.72 9.19 10.15
CA LEU A 71 -4.32 8.19 9.18
C LEU A 71 -2.83 7.88 9.32
N THR A 72 -2.46 6.65 8.99
CA THR A 72 -1.08 6.17 8.86
C THR A 72 -0.88 5.51 7.50
N MET A 73 0.35 5.27 7.10
CA MET A 73 0.61 4.52 5.86
C MET A 73 0.13 3.08 5.99
N ASN A 74 -0.41 2.54 4.90
CA ASN A 74 -0.83 1.14 4.84
C ASN A 74 0.39 0.23 4.73
N LEU A 75 0.99 -0.08 5.87
CA LEU A 75 2.18 -0.91 6.01
C LEU A 75 1.94 -2.03 7.01
N ARG A 76 2.35 -3.25 6.64
CA ARG A 76 2.29 -4.42 7.53
C ARG A 76 3.43 -4.39 8.55
N CYS A 77 3.33 -3.53 9.54
CA CYS A 77 4.29 -3.42 10.65
C CYS A 77 3.75 -3.99 11.97
N ASP A 78 2.43 -4.14 12.09
CA ASP A 78 1.74 -4.67 13.27
C ASP A 78 0.37 -5.26 12.90
N ASP A 79 -0.44 -5.56 13.92
CA ASP A 79 -1.77 -6.19 13.79
C ASP A 79 -2.85 -5.22 13.27
N THR A 80 -2.53 -3.94 13.05
CA THR A 80 -3.48 -2.94 12.54
C THR A 80 -3.49 -2.83 11.01
N PHE A 81 -2.71 -3.65 10.31
CA PHE A 81 -2.64 -3.63 8.85
C PHE A 81 -3.99 -3.91 8.20
N VAL A 82 -4.45 -3.00 7.36
CA VAL A 82 -5.70 -3.12 6.60
C VAL A 82 -5.45 -3.86 5.29
N GLU A 83 -6.08 -5.02 5.14
CA GLU A 83 -6.17 -5.77 3.88
C GLU A 83 -7.45 -5.32 3.17
N ASP A 84 -7.35 -4.38 2.26
CA ASP A 84 -8.50 -3.87 1.50
C ASP A 84 -8.94 -4.80 0.36
N GLU A 85 -9.99 -4.43 -0.34
CA GLU A 85 -10.49 -5.19 -1.50
C GLU A 85 -9.40 -5.39 -2.57
N GLY A 86 -8.59 -4.36 -2.83
CA GLY A 86 -7.49 -4.41 -3.80
C GLY A 86 -6.43 -5.43 -3.41
N TRP A 87 -6.12 -5.51 -2.12
CA TRP A 87 -5.19 -6.49 -1.58
C TRP A 87 -5.72 -7.93 -1.75
N TYR A 88 -7.01 -8.16 -1.43
CA TYR A 88 -7.64 -9.48 -1.63
C TYR A 88 -7.68 -9.90 -3.09
N LEU A 89 -8.03 -9.01 -4.00
CA LEU A 89 -8.02 -9.29 -5.45
C LEU A 89 -6.60 -9.64 -5.96
N ALA A 90 -5.58 -8.96 -5.44
CA ALA A 90 -4.19 -9.28 -5.79
C ALA A 90 -3.76 -10.65 -5.24
N LYS A 91 -4.17 -10.99 -4.01
CA LYS A 91 -3.95 -12.30 -3.39
C LYS A 91 -4.60 -13.43 -4.20
N GLU A 92 -5.83 -13.23 -4.65
CA GLU A 92 -6.54 -14.20 -5.49
C GLU A 92 -5.81 -14.45 -6.81
N ARG A 93 -5.39 -13.39 -7.51
CA ARG A 93 -4.60 -13.50 -8.75
C ARG A 93 -3.28 -14.27 -8.54
N TYR A 94 -2.59 -13.98 -7.44
CA TYR A 94 -1.35 -14.67 -7.10
C TYR A 94 -1.59 -16.15 -6.79
N THR A 95 -2.62 -16.47 -6.02
CA THR A 95 -3.00 -17.85 -5.67
C THR A 95 -3.37 -18.63 -6.93
N GLU A 96 -4.16 -18.03 -7.83
CA GLU A 96 -4.53 -18.65 -9.10
C GLU A 96 -3.31 -18.86 -10.01
N PHE A 97 -2.38 -17.92 -10.05
CA PHE A 97 -1.12 -18.09 -10.78
C PHE A 97 -0.36 -19.32 -10.27
N LEU A 98 -0.19 -19.49 -8.97
CA LEU A 98 0.49 -20.64 -8.38
C LEU A 98 -0.26 -21.94 -8.69
N ARG A 99 -1.57 -21.97 -8.54
CA ARG A 99 -2.42 -23.12 -8.80
C ARG A 99 -2.31 -23.60 -10.25
N THR A 100 -2.34 -22.67 -11.20
CA THR A 100 -2.33 -22.99 -12.64
C THR A 100 -0.94 -23.30 -13.18
N ARG A 101 0.11 -22.96 -12.44
CA ARG A 101 1.53 -23.17 -12.83
C ARG A 101 2.24 -24.27 -12.06
N GLY A 102 1.56 -24.95 -11.13
CA GLY A 102 2.16 -25.95 -10.23
C GLY A 102 2.86 -27.13 -10.96
N ASN A 103 2.52 -27.40 -12.22
CA ASN A 103 3.15 -28.40 -13.07
C ASN A 103 4.18 -27.82 -14.06
N LYS A 104 4.55 -26.55 -13.92
CA LYS A 104 5.53 -25.85 -14.76
C LYS A 104 6.84 -25.65 -14.00
N LYS A 105 7.91 -25.43 -14.75
CA LYS A 105 9.18 -24.97 -14.15
C LYS A 105 9.02 -23.50 -13.77
N ILE A 106 9.10 -23.21 -12.47
CA ILE A 106 8.98 -21.86 -11.92
C ILE A 106 10.33 -21.47 -11.33
N LEU A 107 10.84 -20.30 -11.70
CA LEU A 107 11.96 -19.66 -11.04
C LEU A 107 11.43 -18.67 -9.99
N PHE A 108 11.80 -18.87 -8.73
CA PHE A 108 11.60 -17.88 -7.68
C PHE A 108 12.86 -17.03 -7.60
N LEU A 109 12.73 -15.74 -7.91
CA LEU A 109 13.82 -14.78 -7.84
C LEU A 109 13.52 -13.78 -6.72
N GLU A 110 14.41 -13.73 -5.74
CA GLU A 110 14.34 -12.80 -4.63
C GLU A 110 15.33 -11.65 -4.88
N LEU A 111 14.83 -10.41 -4.82
CA LEU A 111 15.62 -9.20 -5.08
C LEU A 111 15.51 -8.28 -3.85
N GLY A 112 16.49 -8.36 -2.99
CA GLY A 112 16.54 -7.63 -1.74
C GLY A 112 15.70 -8.28 -0.63
N VAL A 113 16.28 -8.40 0.54
CA VAL A 113 15.66 -8.91 1.76
C VAL A 113 15.90 -7.91 2.88
#